data_e6f8ebbd60d6ca1639599b8e173c021d
#
_entry.id   e6f8ebbd60d6ca1639599b8e173c021d
#
_cell.length_a   1.000
_cell.length_b   1.000
_cell.length_c   1.000
_cell.angle_alpha   90.00
_cell.angle_beta   90.00
_cell.angle_gamma   90.00
#
_symmetry.space_group_name_H-M   'P 1'
#
loop_
_entity.id
_entity.type
_entity.pdbx_description
1 polymer ?
#
loop_
_entity_poly.entity_id
_entity_poly.type
_entity_poly.pdbx_seq_one_letter_code
_entity_poly.pdbx_strand_id
1 'polypeptide(L)'
;MLKSTKLTPLIGSEVDIDTEGLLSGEHADDLRQLLIERGVLVFRNIEFTEDQQCAFTATIGKLRTDGPNEAAGVLTVEYSPPTYFWHMDAMYDELLPFATLLTPRKLPAEGGKTEFANTYAAFEDLPPEEQEHLSTLQTLCSMKAGTELTTYEVTPEILEMWKKYQRVQPLVWRHRSGRRSLVIGSTVSHVLDMHVADSYELLQRLVNHATQDKYVYSHEWRMGDAVMWDNTGTMHRVRPYDISEGRLLIRTTVEGIEPLPAVPDEDLVTA
;
A
#
# COMPACT_ATOMS: atom_id res chain seq x y z
N MET A 1 19.89 -13.41 -13.53
CA MET A 1 18.41 -13.45 -13.51
C MET A 1 17.99 -13.85 -12.10
N LEU A 2 17.21 -13.02 -11.46
CA LEU A 2 16.77 -13.21 -10.08
C LEU A 2 15.88 -14.46 -9.97
N LYS A 3 16.16 -15.35 -9.02
CA LYS A 3 15.36 -16.55 -8.82
C LYS A 3 14.20 -16.23 -7.87
N SER A 4 12.97 -16.49 -8.32
CA SER A 4 11.77 -16.23 -7.51
C SER A 4 10.74 -17.34 -7.67
N THR A 5 9.91 -17.52 -6.64
CA THR A 5 8.82 -18.49 -6.60
C THR A 5 7.51 -17.76 -6.33
N LYS A 6 6.48 -17.96 -7.16
CA LYS A 6 5.15 -17.39 -6.95
C LYS A 6 4.53 -17.96 -5.68
N LEU A 7 4.06 -17.09 -4.78
CA LEU A 7 3.36 -17.48 -3.55
C LEU A 7 1.89 -17.79 -3.80
N THR A 8 1.26 -17.02 -4.69
CA THR A 8 -0.08 -17.28 -5.22
C THR A 8 -0.08 -17.03 -6.74
N PRO A 9 -1.08 -17.44 -7.50
CA PRO A 9 -1.14 -17.19 -8.94
C PRO A 9 -1.04 -15.71 -9.31
N LEU A 10 -1.74 -14.82 -8.58
CA LEU A 10 -1.93 -13.42 -8.96
C LEU A 10 -1.14 -12.42 -8.12
N ILE A 11 -0.64 -12.79 -6.94
CA ILE A 11 0.04 -11.87 -6.03
C ILE A 11 1.12 -12.59 -5.23
N GLY A 12 2.23 -11.87 -4.98
CA GLY A 12 3.31 -12.33 -4.12
C GLY A 12 4.31 -13.25 -4.81
N SER A 13 5.58 -12.98 -4.58
CA SER A 13 6.70 -13.87 -4.91
C SER A 13 7.71 -13.90 -3.77
N GLU A 14 8.21 -15.09 -3.44
CA GLU A 14 9.38 -15.26 -2.60
C GLU A 14 10.62 -15.18 -3.49
N VAL A 15 11.59 -14.37 -3.09
CA VAL A 15 12.82 -14.11 -3.86
C VAL A 15 13.99 -14.76 -3.13
N ASP A 16 14.74 -15.59 -3.86
CA ASP A 16 15.93 -16.29 -3.37
C ASP A 16 17.16 -15.38 -3.53
N ILE A 17 17.43 -14.58 -2.51
CA ILE A 17 18.52 -13.60 -2.46
C ILE A 17 18.90 -13.38 -1.00
N ASP A 18 20.18 -13.19 -0.72
CA ASP A 18 20.68 -12.89 0.62
C ASP A 18 20.81 -11.38 0.89
N THR A 19 21.21 -11.04 2.11
CA THR A 19 21.40 -9.66 2.55
C THR A 19 22.42 -8.92 1.68
N GLU A 20 23.53 -9.56 1.31
CA GLU A 20 24.60 -8.93 0.52
C GLU A 20 24.09 -8.63 -0.90
N GLY A 21 23.39 -9.57 -1.52
CA GLY A 21 22.77 -9.38 -2.83
C GLY A 21 21.74 -8.25 -2.85
N LEU A 22 20.92 -8.11 -1.78
CA LEU A 22 19.97 -6.99 -1.63
C LEU A 22 20.71 -5.64 -1.49
N LEU A 23 21.75 -5.59 -0.68
CA LEU A 23 22.50 -4.35 -0.42
C LEU A 23 23.38 -3.91 -1.58
N SER A 24 23.79 -4.84 -2.47
CA SER A 24 24.64 -4.53 -3.63
C SER A 24 23.97 -3.58 -4.63
N GLY A 25 22.63 -3.56 -4.68
CA GLY A 25 21.86 -2.83 -5.68
C GLY A 25 21.92 -3.43 -7.11
N GLU A 26 22.68 -4.50 -7.35
CA GLU A 26 22.85 -5.12 -8.65
C GLU A 26 21.51 -5.62 -9.25
N HIS A 27 20.59 -6.02 -8.37
CA HIS A 27 19.28 -6.55 -8.73
C HIS A 27 18.13 -5.54 -8.59
N ALA A 28 18.42 -4.27 -8.35
CA ALA A 28 17.40 -3.27 -8.04
C ALA A 28 16.33 -3.13 -9.13
N ASP A 29 16.72 -3.11 -10.40
CA ASP A 29 15.79 -3.01 -11.53
C ASP A 29 14.96 -4.27 -11.71
N ASP A 30 15.56 -5.46 -11.56
CA ASP A 30 14.83 -6.75 -11.60
C ASP A 30 13.82 -6.83 -10.46
N LEU A 31 14.20 -6.41 -9.24
CA LEU A 31 13.32 -6.38 -8.07
C LEU A 31 12.16 -5.41 -8.25
N ARG A 32 12.43 -4.21 -8.78
CA ARG A 32 11.40 -3.22 -9.07
C ARG A 32 10.39 -3.74 -10.10
N GLN A 33 10.89 -4.34 -11.19
CA GLN A 33 10.04 -4.93 -12.22
C GLN A 33 9.18 -6.06 -11.66
N LEU A 34 9.79 -6.95 -10.87
CA LEU A 34 9.08 -8.07 -10.24
C LEU A 34 8.04 -7.57 -9.22
N LEU A 35 8.35 -6.48 -8.49
CA LEU A 35 7.41 -5.86 -7.54
C LEU A 35 6.16 -5.32 -8.25
N ILE A 36 6.32 -4.61 -9.36
CA ILE A 36 5.21 -4.12 -10.19
C ILE A 36 4.39 -5.29 -10.75
N GLU A 37 5.05 -6.37 -11.18
CA GLU A 37 4.36 -7.55 -11.69
C GLU A 37 3.59 -8.31 -10.60
N ARG A 38 4.21 -8.48 -9.42
CA ARG A 38 3.73 -9.40 -8.39
C ARG A 38 3.05 -8.72 -7.20
N GLY A 39 3.15 -7.40 -7.07
CA GLY A 39 2.58 -6.61 -5.98
C GLY A 39 3.27 -6.76 -4.64
N VAL A 40 3.83 -7.95 -4.32
CA VAL A 40 4.50 -8.25 -3.05
C VAL A 40 5.71 -9.12 -3.28
N LEU A 41 6.85 -8.75 -2.66
CA LEU A 41 8.06 -9.55 -2.59
C LEU A 41 8.37 -9.95 -1.15
N VAL A 42 8.67 -11.21 -0.94
CA VAL A 42 9.06 -11.76 0.35
C VAL A 42 10.50 -12.24 0.26
N PHE A 43 11.31 -11.77 1.18
CA PHE A 43 12.71 -12.18 1.35
C PHE A 43 12.81 -12.89 2.71
N ARG A 44 13.43 -14.08 2.73
CA ARG A 44 13.58 -14.89 3.95
C ARG A 44 15.00 -14.83 4.47
N ASN A 45 15.14 -14.98 5.79
CA ASN A 45 16.43 -14.99 6.48
C ASN A 45 17.25 -13.71 6.28
N ILE A 46 16.55 -12.56 6.25
CA ILE A 46 17.14 -11.23 6.10
C ILE A 46 17.14 -10.56 7.47
N GLU A 47 18.33 -10.41 8.03
CA GLU A 47 18.51 -9.73 9.33
C GLU A 47 19.13 -8.34 9.11
N PHE A 48 18.31 -7.40 8.63
CA PHE A 48 18.74 -6.02 8.44
C PHE A 48 18.88 -5.29 9.77
N THR A 49 19.99 -4.55 9.93
CA THR A 49 19.99 -3.35 10.77
C THR A 49 19.09 -2.28 10.15
N GLU A 50 18.75 -1.22 10.90
CA GLU A 50 17.95 -0.12 10.35
C GLU A 50 18.68 0.59 9.20
N ASP A 51 20.00 0.81 9.35
CA ASP A 51 20.82 1.40 8.29
C ASP A 51 20.85 0.53 7.03
N GLN A 52 20.96 -0.79 7.17
CA GLN A 52 20.91 -1.72 6.05
C GLN A 52 19.53 -1.74 5.39
N GLN A 53 18.47 -1.67 6.17
CA GLN A 53 17.11 -1.58 5.62
C GLN A 53 16.93 -0.28 4.81
N CYS A 54 17.41 0.86 5.32
CA CYS A 54 17.42 2.13 4.59
C CYS A 54 18.26 2.02 3.31
N ALA A 55 19.46 1.44 3.41
CA ALA A 55 20.37 1.28 2.27
C ALA A 55 19.72 0.41 1.17
N PHE A 56 19.13 -0.72 1.52
CA PHE A 56 18.39 -1.56 0.56
C PHE A 56 17.20 -0.80 -0.05
N THR A 57 16.38 -0.15 0.76
CA THR A 57 15.24 0.62 0.26
C THR A 57 15.68 1.71 -0.73
N ALA A 58 16.83 2.35 -0.45
CA ALA A 58 17.42 3.36 -1.32
C ALA A 58 17.93 2.80 -2.67
N THR A 59 18.20 1.50 -2.79
CA THR A 59 18.51 0.89 -4.10
C THR A 59 17.28 0.79 -5.00
N ILE A 60 16.10 0.60 -4.39
CA ILE A 60 14.82 0.49 -5.12
C ILE A 60 14.35 1.86 -5.61
N GLY A 61 14.61 2.93 -4.86
CA GLY A 61 14.26 4.29 -5.24
C GLY A 61 14.59 5.27 -4.12
N LYS A 62 14.23 6.54 -4.28
CA LYS A 62 14.52 7.55 -3.26
C LYS A 62 13.81 7.20 -1.94
N LEU A 63 14.58 7.11 -0.86
CA LEU A 63 14.03 6.86 0.46
C LEU A 63 13.19 8.06 0.92
N ARG A 64 11.96 7.81 1.37
CA ARG A 64 11.09 8.84 1.92
C ARG A 64 11.56 9.22 3.33
N THR A 65 11.70 10.53 3.58
CA THR A 65 12.15 11.08 4.87
C THR A 65 11.26 12.20 5.40
N ASP A 66 10.21 12.56 4.67
CA ASP A 66 9.32 13.69 4.93
C ASP A 66 7.92 13.29 5.44
N GLY A 67 7.67 12.00 5.57
CA GLY A 67 6.42 11.51 6.14
C GLY A 67 6.31 11.85 7.63
N PRO A 68 5.08 12.01 8.16
CA PRO A 68 4.88 12.15 9.60
C PRO A 68 5.46 10.91 10.30
N ASN A 69 6.40 11.13 11.21
CA ASN A 69 7.14 10.10 11.96
C ASN A 69 8.21 9.31 11.15
N GLU A 70 8.53 9.69 9.93
CA GLU A 70 9.59 9.07 9.10
C GLU A 70 10.95 9.84 9.18
N ALA A 71 11.22 10.50 10.29
CA ALA A 71 12.51 11.15 10.49
C ALA A 71 13.65 10.14 10.29
N ALA A 72 14.65 10.50 9.48
CA ALA A 72 15.75 9.62 9.06
C ALA A 72 15.34 8.42 8.18
N GLY A 73 14.13 8.42 7.60
CA GLY A 73 13.69 7.38 6.65
C GLY A 73 13.20 6.09 7.29
N VAL A 74 13.14 6.02 8.61
CA VAL A 74 12.68 4.86 9.37
C VAL A 74 11.44 5.20 10.17
N LEU A 75 10.43 4.37 10.08
CA LEU A 75 9.25 4.40 10.94
C LEU A 75 9.18 3.12 11.76
N THR A 76 9.14 3.27 13.06
CA THR A 76 8.82 2.16 13.96
C THR A 76 7.32 1.95 13.98
N VAL A 77 6.88 0.79 13.48
CA VAL A 77 5.47 0.37 13.52
C VAL A 77 5.24 -0.44 14.77
N GLU A 78 4.99 0.28 15.84
CA GLU A 78 4.61 -0.26 17.15
C GLU A 78 3.15 0.17 17.40
N TYR A 79 2.31 -0.67 17.66
CA TYR A 79 1.01 -0.42 17.49
C TYR A 79 0.00 -0.10 18.29
N SER A 80 -0.52 0.87 18.27
CA SER A 80 -1.89 1.21 18.63
C SER A 80 -2.40 2.37 17.78
N PRO A 81 -3.55 2.26 17.16
CA PRO A 81 -4.31 1.05 16.86
C PRO A 81 -3.84 0.39 15.56
N PRO A 82 -3.83 -0.95 15.46
CA PRO A 82 -3.47 -1.63 14.22
C PRO A 82 -4.47 -1.32 13.12
N THR A 83 -3.99 -1.18 11.88
CA THR A 83 -4.83 -0.91 10.71
C THR A 83 -5.49 -2.20 10.22
N TYR A 84 -6.66 -2.53 10.79
CA TYR A 84 -7.42 -3.73 10.45
C TYR A 84 -8.22 -3.62 9.15
N PHE A 85 -8.38 -2.42 8.62
CA PHE A 85 -9.13 -2.17 7.40
C PHE A 85 -8.22 -2.20 6.18
N TRP A 86 -8.73 -2.72 5.08
CA TRP A 86 -8.04 -2.66 3.79
C TRP A 86 -7.78 -1.22 3.39
N HIS A 87 -6.53 -0.88 3.09
CA HIS A 87 -6.11 0.46 2.71
C HIS A 87 -4.89 0.44 1.78
N MET A 88 -4.69 1.53 1.10
CA MET A 88 -3.44 1.91 0.44
C MET A 88 -2.81 3.04 1.25
N ASP A 89 -1.49 3.06 1.37
CA ASP A 89 -0.78 4.09 2.13
C ASP A 89 -0.87 5.46 1.45
N ALA A 90 -1.08 6.50 2.27
CA ALA A 90 -0.92 7.91 1.90
C ALA A 90 -1.69 8.36 0.64
N MET A 91 -2.90 7.82 0.41
CA MET A 91 -3.76 8.14 -0.75
C MET A 91 -4.13 9.62 -0.87
N TYR A 92 -3.87 10.42 0.14
CA TYR A 92 -4.09 11.86 0.20
C TYR A 92 -2.83 12.67 -0.14
N ASP A 93 -1.71 12.03 -0.43
CA ASP A 93 -0.46 12.68 -0.86
C ASP A 93 -0.51 13.02 -2.37
N GLU A 94 0.33 13.93 -2.80
CA GLU A 94 0.48 14.26 -4.22
C GLU A 94 1.19 13.15 -4.99
N LEU A 95 2.23 12.62 -4.38
CA LEU A 95 2.95 11.44 -4.85
C LEU A 95 2.75 10.33 -3.83
N LEU A 96 1.98 9.32 -4.21
CA LEU A 96 1.85 8.14 -3.37
C LEU A 96 3.19 7.43 -3.26
N PRO A 97 3.53 6.87 -2.09
CA PRO A 97 4.69 6.01 -1.97
C PRO A 97 4.69 4.93 -3.04
N PHE A 98 5.83 4.72 -3.71
CA PHE A 98 5.96 3.63 -4.68
C PHE A 98 5.92 2.28 -3.97
N ALA A 99 6.78 2.09 -2.98
CA ALA A 99 6.89 0.83 -2.27
C ALA A 99 7.14 1.03 -0.78
N THR A 100 6.73 0.05 0.01
CA THR A 100 7.03 -0.01 1.45
C THR A 100 7.68 -1.35 1.77
N LEU A 101 8.70 -1.32 2.64
CA LEU A 101 9.39 -2.48 3.19
C LEU A 101 9.15 -2.57 4.70
N LEU A 102 8.78 -3.76 5.17
CA LEU A 102 8.67 -4.08 6.61
C LEU A 102 9.61 -5.21 6.99
N THR A 103 10.24 -5.09 8.17
CA THR A 103 10.98 -6.16 8.82
C THR A 103 10.57 -6.28 10.28
N PRO A 104 10.37 -7.49 10.83
CA PRO A 104 9.97 -7.67 12.21
C PRO A 104 11.15 -7.50 13.18
N ARG A 105 10.86 -6.92 14.35
CA ARG A 105 11.74 -6.88 15.52
C ARG A 105 11.15 -7.65 16.69
N LYS A 106 9.82 -7.72 16.74
CA LYS A 106 9.05 -8.50 17.71
C LYS A 106 7.76 -8.96 17.05
N LEU A 107 7.38 -10.20 17.26
CA LEU A 107 6.14 -10.78 16.78
C LEU A 107 5.31 -11.30 17.95
N PRO A 108 3.96 -11.23 17.88
CA PRO A 108 3.10 -11.93 18.81
C PRO A 108 3.21 -13.45 18.62
N ALA A 109 2.84 -14.23 19.63
CA ALA A 109 2.85 -15.69 19.57
C ALA A 109 1.86 -16.21 18.51
N GLU A 110 0.71 -15.53 18.36
CA GLU A 110 -0.32 -15.87 17.39
C GLU A 110 -0.89 -14.64 16.72
N GLY A 111 -1.35 -14.77 15.46
CA GLY A 111 -1.99 -13.69 14.72
C GLY A 111 -1.01 -12.68 14.11
N GLY A 112 -1.46 -11.45 13.90
CA GLY A 112 -0.64 -10.36 13.38
C GLY A 112 -0.15 -10.54 11.92
N LYS A 113 -0.75 -11.47 11.15
CA LYS A 113 -0.48 -11.61 9.70
C LYS A 113 -0.76 -10.30 8.99
N THR A 114 -0.02 -10.04 7.93
CA THR A 114 -0.34 -8.95 7.00
C THR A 114 -0.93 -9.54 5.73
N GLU A 115 -2.10 -9.06 5.35
CA GLU A 115 -2.76 -9.45 4.10
C GLU A 115 -2.56 -8.35 3.05
N PHE A 116 -2.36 -8.78 1.81
CA PHE A 116 -2.16 -7.93 0.65
C PHE A 116 -3.15 -8.33 -0.44
N ALA A 117 -3.79 -7.36 -1.10
CA ALA A 117 -4.76 -7.58 -2.16
C ALA A 117 -4.34 -6.86 -3.43
N ASN A 118 -4.26 -7.58 -4.55
CA ASN A 118 -3.82 -7.09 -5.85
C ASN A 118 -4.94 -6.32 -6.56
N THR A 119 -4.90 -5.01 -6.53
CA THR A 119 -5.90 -4.14 -7.15
C THR A 119 -5.74 -4.02 -8.67
N TYR A 120 -4.57 -4.36 -9.23
CA TYR A 120 -4.39 -4.51 -10.69
C TYR A 120 -5.21 -5.68 -11.21
N ALA A 121 -4.97 -6.88 -10.68
CA ALA A 121 -5.66 -8.08 -11.11
C ALA A 121 -7.18 -8.01 -10.85
N ALA A 122 -7.57 -7.39 -9.74
CA ALA A 122 -8.97 -7.16 -9.44
C ALA A 122 -9.63 -6.23 -10.47
N PHE A 123 -8.95 -5.19 -10.93
CA PHE A 123 -9.44 -4.31 -11.98
C PHE A 123 -9.49 -5.01 -13.35
N GLU A 124 -8.42 -5.73 -13.70
CA GLU A 124 -8.30 -6.45 -14.96
C GLU A 124 -9.39 -7.52 -15.16
N ASP A 125 -9.91 -8.09 -14.07
CA ASP A 125 -10.98 -9.10 -14.09
C ASP A 125 -12.41 -8.49 -14.15
N LEU A 126 -12.57 -7.16 -14.06
CA LEU A 126 -13.88 -6.53 -14.22
C LEU A 126 -14.33 -6.54 -15.69
N PRO A 127 -15.65 -6.56 -15.95
CA PRO A 127 -16.17 -6.40 -17.31
C PRO A 127 -15.65 -5.12 -17.98
N PRO A 128 -15.35 -5.13 -19.29
CA PRO A 128 -14.78 -3.97 -19.99
C PRO A 128 -15.63 -2.70 -19.85
N GLU A 129 -16.96 -2.80 -19.91
CA GLU A 129 -17.85 -1.67 -19.74
C GLU A 129 -17.76 -1.05 -18.33
N GLU A 130 -17.58 -1.89 -17.33
CA GLU A 130 -17.37 -1.45 -15.95
C GLU A 130 -15.99 -0.80 -15.78
N GLN A 131 -14.94 -1.38 -16.35
CA GLN A 131 -13.60 -0.77 -16.34
C GLN A 131 -13.60 0.65 -16.92
N GLU A 132 -14.28 0.86 -18.05
CA GLU A 132 -14.39 2.18 -18.68
C GLU A 132 -15.20 3.13 -17.80
N HIS A 133 -16.35 2.70 -17.26
CA HIS A 133 -17.15 3.52 -16.36
C HIS A 133 -16.37 3.95 -15.12
N LEU A 134 -15.73 3.00 -14.41
CA LEU A 134 -14.93 3.31 -13.21
C LEU A 134 -13.75 4.24 -13.51
N SER A 135 -13.19 4.17 -14.72
CA SER A 135 -12.07 5.03 -15.15
C SER A 135 -12.47 6.51 -15.33
N THR A 136 -13.77 6.84 -15.33
CA THR A 136 -14.26 8.22 -15.38
C THR A 136 -14.54 8.81 -14.00
N LEU A 137 -14.53 7.99 -12.94
CA LEU A 137 -14.92 8.40 -11.61
C LEU A 137 -13.75 8.98 -10.81
N GLN A 138 -14.07 9.96 -9.98
CA GLN A 138 -13.14 10.57 -9.02
C GLN A 138 -13.61 10.33 -7.60
N THR A 139 -12.67 10.25 -6.67
CA THR A 139 -12.93 9.98 -5.25
C THR A 139 -12.26 11.04 -4.37
N LEU A 140 -12.84 11.32 -3.22
CA LEU A 140 -12.14 12.03 -2.16
C LEU A 140 -11.40 11.02 -1.28
N CYS A 141 -10.08 11.09 -1.29
CA CYS A 141 -9.22 10.36 -0.36
C CYS A 141 -8.85 11.27 0.81
N SER A 142 -8.89 10.75 2.05
CA SER A 142 -8.58 11.56 3.21
C SER A 142 -8.01 10.75 4.37
N MET A 143 -7.16 11.37 5.16
CA MET A 143 -6.67 10.82 6.42
C MET A 143 -7.85 10.56 7.38
N LYS A 144 -8.87 11.42 7.41
CA LYS A 144 -10.07 11.24 8.22
C LYS A 144 -10.72 9.89 7.92
N ALA A 145 -11.02 9.60 6.66
CA ALA A 145 -11.67 8.34 6.28
C ALA A 145 -10.86 7.11 6.73
N GLY A 146 -9.54 7.18 6.65
CA GLY A 146 -8.64 6.09 7.06
C GLY A 146 -8.50 5.90 8.57
N THR A 147 -8.71 6.96 9.36
CA THR A 147 -8.38 6.94 10.80
C THR A 147 -9.58 7.14 11.72
N GLU A 148 -10.73 7.64 11.21
CA GLU A 148 -11.90 7.96 12.03
C GLU A 148 -12.41 6.75 12.83
N LEU A 149 -12.39 5.56 12.23
CA LEU A 149 -12.84 4.33 12.89
C LEU A 149 -11.89 3.82 13.99
N THR A 150 -10.67 4.34 14.04
CA THR A 150 -9.63 3.93 14.99
C THR A 150 -9.22 5.06 15.95
N THR A 151 -9.79 6.26 15.77
CA THR A 151 -9.51 7.44 16.62
C THR A 151 -10.57 7.56 17.70
N TYR A 152 -10.19 7.28 18.93
CA TYR A 152 -11.11 7.31 20.07
C TYR A 152 -11.37 8.72 20.60
N GLU A 153 -10.39 9.61 20.45
CA GLU A 153 -10.50 11.00 20.91
C GLU A 153 -10.01 11.93 19.78
N VAL A 154 -10.89 12.83 19.35
CA VAL A 154 -10.60 13.79 18.28
C VAL A 154 -10.17 15.11 18.91
N THR A 155 -8.87 15.38 18.86
CA THR A 155 -8.29 16.65 19.32
C THR A 155 -8.33 17.73 18.23
N PRO A 156 -8.14 19.02 18.58
CA PRO A 156 -8.01 20.09 17.57
C PRO A 156 -6.88 19.83 16.56
N GLU A 157 -5.77 19.27 16.99
CA GLU A 157 -4.63 18.92 16.13
C GLU A 157 -5.01 17.84 15.12
N ILE A 158 -5.74 16.80 15.55
CA ILE A 158 -6.26 15.74 14.67
C ILE A 158 -7.22 16.34 13.64
N LEU A 159 -8.12 17.25 14.04
CA LEU A 159 -9.02 17.93 13.11
C LEU A 159 -8.26 18.73 12.06
N GLU A 160 -7.20 19.46 12.42
CA GLU A 160 -6.38 20.20 11.48
C GLU A 160 -5.62 19.26 10.53
N MET A 161 -5.10 18.14 11.02
CA MET A 161 -4.50 17.12 10.16
C MET A 161 -5.53 16.56 9.18
N TRP A 162 -6.74 16.23 9.63
CA TRP A 162 -7.78 15.71 8.75
C TRP A 162 -8.19 16.69 7.65
N LYS A 163 -8.23 17.99 7.95
CA LYS A 163 -8.48 19.04 6.95
C LYS A 163 -7.34 19.16 5.95
N LYS A 164 -6.10 19.04 6.41
CA LYS A 164 -4.91 19.19 5.59
C LYS A 164 -4.68 18.01 4.65
N TYR A 165 -4.86 16.79 5.14
CA TYR A 165 -4.53 15.57 4.41
C TYR A 165 -5.78 14.97 3.75
N GLN A 166 -6.23 15.63 2.68
CA GLN A 166 -7.29 15.15 1.81
C GLN A 166 -6.99 15.54 0.36
N ARG A 167 -7.37 14.69 -0.58
CA ARG A 167 -7.12 14.92 -2.00
C ARG A 167 -8.14 14.20 -2.87
N VAL A 168 -8.52 14.84 -3.97
CA VAL A 168 -9.28 14.20 -5.04
C VAL A 168 -8.33 13.33 -5.85
N GLN A 169 -8.70 12.07 -6.05
CA GLN A 169 -7.94 11.08 -6.79
C GLN A 169 -8.87 10.35 -7.78
N PRO A 170 -8.37 9.87 -8.94
CA PRO A 170 -9.16 9.01 -9.80
C PRO A 170 -9.47 7.68 -9.07
N LEU A 171 -10.64 7.09 -9.33
CA LEU A 171 -10.98 5.76 -8.82
C LEU A 171 -10.14 4.65 -9.48
N VAL A 172 -9.61 4.91 -10.66
CA VAL A 172 -8.73 4.01 -11.41
C VAL A 172 -7.42 4.70 -11.75
N TRP A 173 -6.33 4.17 -11.24
CA TRP A 173 -4.99 4.66 -11.58
C TRP A 173 -4.52 4.05 -12.91
N ARG A 174 -4.13 4.89 -13.85
CA ARG A 174 -3.47 4.50 -15.11
C ARG A 174 -1.97 4.67 -14.96
N HIS A 175 -1.26 3.58 -14.79
CA HIS A 175 0.19 3.59 -14.57
C HIS A 175 0.98 3.78 -15.87
N ARG A 176 2.19 4.31 -15.76
CA ARG A 176 3.14 4.42 -16.88
C ARG A 176 3.49 3.06 -17.49
N SER A 177 3.37 1.98 -16.73
CA SER A 177 3.49 0.61 -17.22
C SER A 177 2.38 0.18 -18.20
N GLY A 178 1.32 0.99 -18.34
CA GLY A 178 0.12 0.68 -19.09
C GLY A 178 -0.93 -0.13 -18.31
N ARG A 179 -0.60 -0.62 -17.12
CA ARG A 179 -1.57 -1.30 -16.24
C ARG A 179 -2.52 -0.30 -15.59
N ARG A 180 -3.65 -0.80 -15.12
CA ARG A 180 -4.62 -0.02 -14.34
C ARG A 180 -4.89 -0.71 -13.01
N SER A 181 -5.01 0.07 -11.93
CA SER A 181 -5.36 -0.44 -10.59
C SER A 181 -6.53 0.32 -9.99
N LEU A 182 -7.29 -0.32 -9.09
CA LEU A 182 -8.32 0.35 -8.31
C LEU A 182 -7.71 1.14 -7.16
N VAL A 183 -8.14 2.39 -7.02
CA VAL A 183 -7.84 3.29 -5.90
C VAL A 183 -8.98 3.22 -4.90
N ILE A 184 -8.92 2.27 -3.99
CA ILE A 184 -9.99 1.92 -3.05
C ILE A 184 -9.45 1.60 -1.64
N GLY A 185 -10.32 1.41 -0.70
CA GLY A 185 -10.00 1.06 0.68
C GLY A 185 -10.45 2.12 1.68
N SER A 186 -10.07 1.95 2.95
CA SER A 186 -10.58 2.77 4.05
C SER A 186 -10.18 4.25 3.99
N THR A 187 -9.15 4.61 3.23
CA THR A 187 -8.73 6.00 3.01
C THR A 187 -9.58 6.73 1.97
N VAL A 188 -10.43 6.01 1.22
CA VAL A 188 -11.36 6.59 0.24
C VAL A 188 -12.67 6.92 0.94
N SER A 189 -13.01 8.23 1.01
CA SER A 189 -14.20 8.71 1.69
C SER A 189 -15.47 8.45 0.86
N HIS A 190 -15.49 8.96 -0.37
CA HIS A 190 -16.64 8.82 -1.28
C HIS A 190 -16.26 9.09 -2.73
N VAL A 191 -17.13 8.70 -3.66
CA VAL A 191 -17.06 9.05 -5.08
C VAL A 191 -17.70 10.42 -5.27
N LEU A 192 -17.02 11.33 -5.98
CA LEU A 192 -17.53 12.67 -6.24
C LEU A 192 -18.78 12.64 -7.14
N ASP A 193 -19.66 13.62 -6.98
CA ASP A 193 -20.89 13.79 -7.76
C ASP A 193 -21.85 12.59 -7.72
N MET A 194 -21.68 11.68 -6.75
CA MET A 194 -22.51 10.51 -6.53
C MET A 194 -23.27 10.64 -5.20
N HIS A 195 -24.52 10.18 -5.15
CA HIS A 195 -25.25 10.12 -3.90
C HIS A 195 -24.49 9.25 -2.86
N VAL A 196 -24.48 9.68 -1.61
CA VAL A 196 -23.65 9.05 -0.57
C VAL A 196 -23.90 7.55 -0.40
N ALA A 197 -25.16 7.11 -0.50
CA ALA A 197 -25.49 5.68 -0.40
C ALA A 197 -24.95 4.89 -1.58
N ASP A 198 -25.11 5.39 -2.81
CA ASP A 198 -24.64 4.73 -4.04
C ASP A 198 -23.11 4.66 -4.06
N SER A 199 -22.46 5.73 -3.61
CA SER A 199 -21.00 5.78 -3.45
C SER A 199 -20.51 4.73 -2.44
N TYR A 200 -21.17 4.62 -1.29
CA TYR A 200 -20.83 3.61 -0.28
C TYR A 200 -21.00 2.19 -0.83
N GLU A 201 -22.12 1.90 -1.47
CA GLU A 201 -22.38 0.58 -2.08
C GLU A 201 -21.35 0.23 -3.15
N LEU A 202 -21.01 1.18 -4.02
CA LEU A 202 -19.98 1.00 -5.06
C LEU A 202 -18.63 0.68 -4.44
N LEU A 203 -18.15 1.50 -3.51
CA LEU A 203 -16.84 1.33 -2.88
C LEU A 203 -16.76 0.02 -2.10
N GLN A 204 -17.80 -0.35 -1.33
CA GLN A 204 -17.84 -1.63 -0.62
C GLN A 204 -17.84 -2.82 -1.58
N ARG A 205 -18.59 -2.76 -2.67
CA ARG A 205 -18.60 -3.79 -3.71
C ARG A 205 -17.21 -3.97 -4.33
N LEU A 206 -16.52 -2.88 -4.66
CA LEU A 206 -15.17 -2.92 -5.22
C LEU A 206 -14.13 -3.47 -4.23
N VAL A 207 -14.20 -3.08 -2.96
CA VAL A 207 -13.34 -3.66 -1.91
C VAL A 207 -13.61 -5.15 -1.76
N ASN A 208 -14.88 -5.58 -1.68
CA ASN A 208 -15.24 -6.99 -1.59
C ASN A 208 -14.79 -7.79 -2.82
N HIS A 209 -14.86 -7.19 -4.01
CA HIS A 209 -14.35 -7.81 -5.24
C HIS A 209 -12.83 -7.98 -5.17
N ALA A 210 -12.09 -6.91 -4.84
CA ALA A 210 -10.61 -6.92 -4.82
C ALA A 210 -10.01 -7.73 -3.67
N THR A 211 -10.83 -8.12 -2.67
CA THR A 211 -10.38 -8.91 -1.52
C THR A 211 -10.86 -10.35 -1.53
N GLN A 212 -11.31 -10.86 -2.70
CA GLN A 212 -11.55 -12.29 -2.88
C GLN A 212 -10.22 -13.06 -2.77
N ASP A 213 -10.28 -14.30 -2.30
CA ASP A 213 -9.11 -15.14 -2.02
C ASP A 213 -8.11 -15.21 -3.19
N LYS A 214 -8.59 -15.21 -4.44
CA LYS A 214 -7.73 -15.27 -5.63
C LYS A 214 -6.81 -14.06 -5.80
N TYR A 215 -7.17 -12.90 -5.24
CA TYR A 215 -6.37 -11.67 -5.30
C TYR A 215 -5.57 -11.41 -4.03
N VAL A 216 -5.72 -12.25 -3.00
CA VAL A 216 -5.13 -12.01 -1.68
C VAL A 216 -3.95 -12.94 -1.43
N TYR A 217 -2.89 -12.37 -0.88
CA TYR A 217 -1.80 -13.07 -0.24
C TYR A 217 -1.78 -12.74 1.25
N SER A 218 -1.78 -13.74 2.12
CA SER A 218 -1.70 -13.60 3.58
C SER A 218 -0.30 -14.00 4.06
N HIS A 219 0.48 -13.00 4.48
CA HIS A 219 1.83 -13.22 4.98
C HIS A 219 1.84 -13.56 6.46
N GLU A 220 2.32 -14.75 6.78
CA GLU A 220 2.61 -15.17 8.15
C GLU A 220 4.07 -14.85 8.48
N TRP A 221 4.23 -13.88 9.39
CA TRP A 221 5.56 -13.35 9.73
C TRP A 221 6.43 -14.35 10.45
N ARG A 222 7.72 -14.34 10.12
CA ARG A 222 8.79 -15.02 10.85
C ARG A 222 9.90 -13.99 11.11
N MET A 223 10.63 -14.18 12.21
CA MET A 223 11.85 -13.39 12.42
C MET A 223 12.82 -13.66 11.26
N GLY A 224 13.45 -12.59 10.76
CA GLY A 224 14.27 -12.66 9.56
C GLY A 224 13.50 -12.52 8.24
N ASP A 225 12.20 -12.22 8.26
CA ASP A 225 11.46 -11.85 7.05
C ASP A 225 11.71 -10.37 6.71
N ALA A 226 11.79 -10.09 5.40
CA ALA A 226 11.62 -8.75 4.87
C ALA A 226 10.53 -8.81 3.80
N VAL A 227 9.52 -7.95 3.89
CA VAL A 227 8.40 -7.92 2.95
C VAL A 227 8.25 -6.54 2.35
N MET A 228 8.33 -6.49 1.02
CA MET A 228 8.14 -5.26 0.25
C MET A 228 6.86 -5.37 -0.57
N TRP A 229 6.09 -4.29 -0.63
CA TRP A 229 4.91 -4.25 -1.49
C TRP A 229 4.83 -2.96 -2.31
N ASP A 230 4.20 -3.07 -3.47
CA ASP A 230 3.85 -1.95 -4.35
C ASP A 230 2.60 -1.26 -3.81
N ASN A 231 2.75 -0.06 -3.24
CA ASN A 231 1.63 0.72 -2.73
C ASN A 231 0.69 1.22 -3.82
N THR A 232 1.11 1.21 -5.07
CA THR A 232 0.33 1.79 -6.18
C THR A 232 -0.69 0.81 -6.76
N GLY A 233 -0.54 -0.47 -6.45
CA GLY A 233 -1.41 -1.54 -6.94
C GLY A 233 -1.78 -2.59 -5.90
N THR A 234 -1.56 -2.30 -4.60
CA THR A 234 -1.83 -3.27 -3.53
C THR A 234 -2.49 -2.59 -2.33
N MET A 235 -3.67 -3.05 -1.95
CA MET A 235 -4.20 -2.78 -0.60
C MET A 235 -3.57 -3.73 0.39
N HIS A 236 -3.49 -3.31 1.64
CA HIS A 236 -3.03 -4.18 2.72
C HIS A 236 -3.79 -3.93 4.03
N ARG A 237 -3.69 -4.89 4.94
CA ARG A 237 -4.20 -4.78 6.31
C ARG A 237 -3.47 -5.73 7.24
N VAL A 238 -3.50 -5.45 8.55
CA VAL A 238 -3.07 -6.40 9.57
C VAL A 238 -4.26 -7.25 10.04
N ARG A 239 -4.02 -8.53 10.34
CA ARG A 239 -5.02 -9.39 11.00
C ARG A 239 -4.90 -9.26 12.52
N PRO A 240 -6.00 -9.41 13.26
CA PRO A 240 -6.01 -9.29 14.71
C PRO A 240 -4.95 -10.16 15.40
N TYR A 241 -4.41 -9.66 16.49
CA TYR A 241 -3.48 -10.31 17.40
C TYR A 241 -3.66 -9.74 18.80
N ASP A 242 -3.11 -10.40 19.82
CA ASP A 242 -3.10 -9.85 21.17
C ASP A 242 -2.10 -8.68 21.26
N ILE A 243 -2.64 -7.47 21.35
CA ILE A 243 -1.86 -6.22 21.41
C ILE A 243 -0.94 -6.20 22.63
N SER A 244 -1.32 -6.87 23.74
CA SER A 244 -0.52 -6.90 24.97
C SER A 244 0.82 -7.65 24.80
N GLU A 245 0.92 -8.56 23.82
CA GLU A 245 2.16 -9.24 23.51
C GLU A 245 3.19 -8.33 22.79
N GLY A 246 2.71 -7.22 22.23
CA GLY A 246 3.51 -6.26 21.48
C GLY A 246 3.96 -6.82 20.13
N ARG A 247 3.75 -6.06 19.06
CA ARG A 247 4.23 -6.35 17.71
C ARG A 247 5.04 -5.17 17.24
N LEU A 248 6.30 -5.39 16.89
CA LEU A 248 7.21 -4.34 16.47
C LEU A 248 7.79 -4.67 15.11
N LEU A 249 7.56 -3.79 14.14
CA LEU A 249 8.13 -3.85 12.80
C LEU A 249 8.85 -2.53 12.50
N ILE A 250 9.89 -2.59 11.70
CA ILE A 250 10.56 -1.42 11.15
C ILE A 250 10.09 -1.24 9.71
N ARG A 251 9.65 -0.02 9.39
CA ARG A 251 9.20 0.38 8.07
C ARG A 251 10.17 1.36 7.42
N THR A 252 10.44 1.13 6.15
CA THR A 252 11.06 2.09 5.24
C THR A 252 10.21 2.22 4.00
N THR A 253 10.19 3.41 3.39
CA THR A 253 9.27 3.74 2.30
C THR A 253 10.04 4.36 1.14
N VAL A 254 9.76 3.92 -0.08
CA VAL A 254 10.27 4.51 -1.32
C VAL A 254 9.31 5.62 -1.76
N GLU A 255 9.84 6.81 -2.04
CA GLU A 255 9.03 7.92 -2.59
C GLU A 255 8.29 7.53 -3.87
N GLY A 256 7.18 8.21 -4.11
CA GLY A 256 6.43 8.09 -5.35
C GLY A 256 7.24 8.53 -6.56
N ILE A 257 7.07 7.80 -7.65
CA ILE A 257 7.77 8.06 -8.92
C ILE A 257 6.86 8.59 -10.02
N GLU A 258 5.56 8.45 -9.83
CA GLU A 258 4.56 9.00 -10.74
C GLU A 258 3.38 9.56 -9.93
N PRO A 259 2.85 10.74 -10.29
CA PRO A 259 1.60 11.21 -9.72
C PRO A 259 0.47 10.28 -10.19
N LEU A 260 -0.56 10.15 -9.36
CA LEU A 260 -1.85 9.70 -9.90
C LEU A 260 -2.19 10.67 -11.02
N PRO A 261 -2.56 10.18 -12.23
CA PRO A 261 -2.85 11.09 -13.31
C PRO A 261 -3.95 12.03 -12.83
N ALA A 262 -3.56 13.29 -12.58
CA ALA A 262 -4.53 14.34 -12.56
C ALA A 262 -5.34 14.20 -13.85
N VAL A 263 -6.65 14.45 -13.78
CA VAL A 263 -7.46 14.74 -14.97
C VAL A 263 -6.60 15.65 -15.84
N PRO A 264 -6.41 15.37 -17.13
CA PRO A 264 -5.63 16.24 -17.99
C PRO A 264 -6.08 17.70 -17.76
N ASP A 265 -5.14 18.62 -17.63
CA ASP A 265 -5.44 20.05 -17.37
C ASP A 265 -6.44 20.65 -18.36
N GLU A 266 -6.63 20.01 -19.51
CA GLU A 266 -7.62 20.36 -20.52
C GLU A 266 -9.08 20.16 -20.06
N ASP A 267 -9.33 19.26 -19.10
CA ASP A 267 -10.67 18.97 -18.57
C ASP A 267 -11.02 19.79 -17.30
N LEU A 268 -10.03 20.46 -16.68
CA LEU A 268 -10.24 21.33 -15.52
C LEU A 268 -10.73 22.74 -15.89
N VAL A 269 -10.78 23.09 -17.18
CA VAL A 269 -11.14 24.45 -17.65
C VAL A 269 -12.65 24.66 -17.82
N THR A 270 -13.48 23.64 -17.57
CA THR A 270 -14.95 23.71 -17.80
C THR A 270 -15.81 23.27 -16.62
N ALA A 271 -15.30 23.32 -15.39
CA ALA A 271 -16.12 23.06 -14.20
C ALA A 271 -16.33 24.32 -13.35
#